data_064c3e008439c3f81bd2daa05e1c9b87
#
_entry.id   064c3e008439c3f81bd2daa05e1c9b87
#
_cell.length_a   1.000
_cell.length_b   1.000
_cell.length_c   1.000
_cell.angle_alpha   90.00
_cell.angle_beta   90.00
_cell.angle_gamma   90.00
#
_symmetry.space_group_name_H-M   'P 1'
#
loop_
_entity.id
_entity.type
_entity.pdbx_description
1 polymer ?
#
loop_
_entity_poly.entity_id
_entity_poly.type
_entity_poly.pdbx_seq_one_letter_code
_entity_poly.pdbx_strand_id
1 'polypeptide(L)'
;MKKAKKTETVVYCGPDIPHVARSFTTYAEIPEALSEQIAKCPTISALIVPLSSMAKTRRALKTPGTREAILYGHIQKFIQGGI
;
A
#
# COMPACT_ATOMS: atom_id res chain seq x y z
N MET A 1 9.29 18.33 -17.16
CA MET A 1 9.28 18.04 -16.93
C MET A 1 8.91 17.42 -16.32
N LYS A 2 8.87 17.47 -16.21
CA LYS A 2 8.75 17.04 -15.72
C LYS A 2 8.02 16.45 -15.17
N LYS A 3 7.80 16.52 -15.01
CA LYS A 3 7.39 16.04 -14.60
C LYS A 3 6.59 15.54 -14.17
N ALA A 4 6.49 15.76 -14.21
CA ALA A 4 5.97 15.40 -13.85
C ALA A 4 5.25 14.81 -13.64
N LYS A 5 5.21 14.82 -13.71
CA LYS A 5 4.81 14.24 -13.48
C LYS A 5 4.21 13.66 -12.87
N LYS A 6 3.96 13.81 -12.95
CA LYS A 6 3.57 13.37 -12.43
C LYS A 6 3.00 12.65 -11.77
N THR A 7 2.41 13.26 -12.15
CA THR A 7 2.26 12.53 -10.91
C THR A 7 1.06 11.65 -10.93
N GLU A 8 1.27 10.38 -10.95
CA GLU A 8 0.22 9.41 -11.03
C GLU A 8 -0.37 9.16 -9.65
N THR A 9 -1.72 9.16 -9.57
CA THR A 9 -2.38 8.81 -8.32
C THR A 9 -2.11 7.35 -7.99
N VAL A 10 -1.80 7.07 -6.72
CA VAL A 10 -1.53 5.72 -6.26
C VAL A 10 -2.58 5.31 -5.25
N VAL A 11 -2.70 3.99 -5.03
CA VAL A 11 -3.66 3.42 -4.10
C VAL A 11 -2.92 2.54 -3.12
N TYR A 12 -3.19 2.71 -1.84
CA TYR A 12 -2.67 1.82 -0.82
C TYR A 12 -3.60 0.62 -0.69
N CYS A 13 -3.12 -0.55 -1.06
CA CYS A 13 -3.94 -1.76 -1.09
C CYS A 13 -3.68 -2.69 0.10
N GLY A 14 -2.92 -2.25 1.09
CA GLY A 14 -2.66 -3.06 2.27
C GLY A 14 -3.74 -2.92 3.33
N PRO A 15 -3.55 -3.57 4.47
CA PRO A 15 -4.51 -3.44 5.57
C PRO A 15 -4.49 -2.06 6.19
N ASP A 16 -5.59 -1.70 6.87
CA ASP A 16 -5.69 -0.41 7.53
C ASP A 16 -4.56 -0.23 8.54
N ILE A 17 -3.90 0.91 8.47
CA ILE A 17 -2.91 1.30 9.47
C ILE A 17 -3.54 2.41 10.30
N PRO A 18 -3.84 2.17 11.58
CA PRO A 18 -4.55 3.16 12.40
C PRO A 18 -3.85 4.51 12.37
N HIS A 19 -4.62 5.56 12.14
CA HIS A 19 -4.16 6.94 12.13
C HIS A 19 -3.15 7.27 11.02
N VAL A 20 -2.92 6.34 10.10
CA VAL A 20 -1.95 6.55 9.03
C VAL A 20 -2.60 6.40 7.66
N ALA A 21 -3.17 5.24 7.38
CA ALA A 21 -3.73 4.97 6.06
C ALA A 21 -4.82 3.93 6.15
N ARG A 22 -5.79 4.05 5.27
CA ARG A 22 -6.84 3.04 5.16
C ARG A 22 -6.65 2.25 3.89
N SER A 23 -7.15 1.01 3.92
CA SER A 23 -7.10 0.14 2.76
C SER A 23 -7.83 0.79 1.58
N PHE A 24 -7.23 0.71 0.42
CA PHE A 24 -7.79 1.21 -0.84
C PHE A 24 -8.03 2.73 -0.85
N THR A 25 -7.23 3.46 -0.10
CA THR A 25 -7.24 4.92 -0.15
C THR A 25 -6.32 5.40 -1.26
N THR A 26 -6.77 6.40 -2.01
CA THR A 26 -5.97 6.98 -3.09
C THR A 26 -5.17 8.15 -2.56
N TYR A 27 -3.99 8.33 -3.13
CA TYR A 27 -3.10 9.42 -2.76
C TYR A 27 -2.47 10.01 -4.02
N ALA A 28 -2.49 11.33 -4.12
CA ALA A 28 -1.69 12.01 -5.14
C ALA A 28 -0.22 12.01 -4.74
N GLU A 29 0.03 12.13 -3.44
CA GLU A 29 1.36 12.04 -2.88
C GLU A 29 1.30 11.21 -1.61
N ILE A 30 2.36 10.47 -1.35
CA ILE A 30 2.44 9.66 -0.14
C ILE A 30 2.56 10.57 1.07
N PRO A 31 1.62 10.50 2.04
CA PRO A 31 1.74 11.32 3.25
C PRO A 31 2.98 10.96 4.05
N GLU A 32 3.48 11.93 4.80
CA GLU A 32 4.67 11.72 5.60
C GLU A 32 4.49 10.58 6.60
N ALA A 33 3.33 10.51 7.24
CA ALA A 33 3.07 9.45 8.21
C ALA A 33 3.16 8.08 7.55
N LEU A 34 2.64 7.95 6.34
CA LEU A 34 2.73 6.68 5.62
C LEU A 34 4.16 6.39 5.20
N SER A 35 4.88 7.43 4.77
CA SER A 35 6.27 7.28 4.39
C SER A 35 7.11 6.76 5.55
N GLU A 36 6.84 7.22 6.76
CA GLU A 36 7.53 6.73 7.94
C GLU A 36 7.26 5.25 8.19
N GLN A 37 6.02 4.83 7.97
CA GLN A 37 5.69 3.41 8.13
C GLN A 37 6.38 2.57 7.06
N ILE A 38 6.50 3.09 5.86
CA ILE A 38 7.22 2.39 4.79
C ILE A 38 8.69 2.19 5.18
N ALA A 39 9.28 3.18 5.84
CA ALA A 39 10.67 3.05 6.28
C ALA A 39 10.82 1.93 7.30
N LYS A 40 9.81 1.73 8.14
CA LYS A 40 9.84 0.66 9.13
C LYS A 40 9.46 -0.69 8.54
N CYS A 41 8.62 -0.71 7.53
CA CYS A 41 8.15 -1.94 6.91
C CYS A 41 8.09 -1.73 5.40
N PRO A 42 9.19 -1.95 4.70
CA PRO A 42 9.24 -1.69 3.26
C PRO A 42 8.20 -2.49 2.46
N THR A 43 7.68 -3.56 3.02
CA THR A 43 6.64 -4.36 2.37
C THR A 43 5.40 -3.51 2.06
N ILE A 44 5.16 -2.47 2.86
CA ILE A 44 4.02 -1.58 2.64
C ILE A 44 4.07 -0.97 1.24
N SER A 45 5.24 -0.56 0.78
CA SER A 45 5.37 0.07 -0.53
C SER A 45 5.02 -0.89 -1.66
N ALA A 46 5.16 -2.19 -1.44
CA ALA A 46 4.83 -3.16 -2.47
C ALA A 46 3.34 -3.23 -2.77
N LEU A 47 2.51 -2.77 -1.83
CA LEU A 47 1.05 -2.71 -2.04
C LEU A 47 0.56 -1.29 -2.34
N ILE A 48 1.46 -0.36 -2.56
CA ILE A 48 1.11 0.96 -3.07
C ILE A 48 1.31 0.92 -4.57
N VAL A 49 0.21 0.91 -5.30
CA VAL A 49 0.23 0.68 -6.75
C VAL A 49 -0.46 1.83 -7.48
N PRO A 50 -0.16 2.02 -8.75
CA PRO A 50 -0.86 3.03 -9.54
C PRO A 50 -2.36 2.75 -9.55
N LEU A 51 -3.15 3.80 -9.62
CA LEU A 51 -4.60 3.66 -9.66
C LEU A 51 -5.03 2.72 -10.79
N SER A 52 -4.35 2.76 -11.91
CA SER A 52 -4.67 1.90 -13.04
C SER A 52 -4.49 0.42 -12.73
N SER A 53 -3.70 0.09 -11.71
CA SER A 53 -3.46 -1.30 -11.33
C SER A 53 -4.31 -1.75 -10.14
N MET A 54 -5.16 -0.88 -9.62
CA MET A 54 -5.91 -1.19 -8.40
C MET A 54 -6.79 -2.42 -8.54
N ALA A 55 -7.53 -2.53 -9.64
CA ALA A 55 -8.45 -3.65 -9.82
C ALA A 55 -7.70 -4.98 -9.87
N LYS A 56 -6.56 -4.99 -10.56
CA LYS A 56 -5.74 -6.18 -10.66
C LYS A 56 -5.18 -6.58 -9.30
N THR A 57 -4.67 -5.62 -8.56
CA THR A 57 -4.11 -5.87 -7.24
C THR A 57 -5.19 -6.35 -6.27
N ARG A 58 -6.35 -5.72 -6.33
CA ARG A 58 -7.46 -6.11 -5.46
C ARG A 58 -7.88 -7.55 -5.71
N ARG A 59 -7.91 -7.94 -6.99
CA ARG A 59 -8.25 -9.32 -7.35
C ARG A 59 -7.19 -10.28 -6.82
N ALA A 60 -5.93 -9.92 -6.95
CA ALA A 60 -4.84 -10.76 -6.47
C ALA A 60 -4.90 -10.94 -4.96
N LEU A 61 -5.29 -9.89 -4.22
CA LEU A 61 -5.40 -9.98 -2.77
C LEU A 61 -6.44 -11.00 -2.33
N LYS A 62 -7.46 -11.23 -3.16
CA LYS A 62 -8.52 -12.18 -2.84
C LYS A 62 -8.13 -13.61 -3.20
N THR A 63 -7.05 -13.80 -3.93
CA THR A 63 -6.61 -15.11 -4.37
C THR A 63 -5.52 -15.61 -3.42
N PRO A 64 -5.77 -16.66 -2.64
CA PRO A 64 -4.77 -17.19 -1.72
C PRO A 64 -3.50 -17.62 -2.44
N GLY A 65 -2.38 -17.38 -1.80
CA GLY A 65 -1.10 -17.80 -2.34
C GLY A 65 -0.44 -16.84 -3.31
N THR A 66 -1.14 -15.76 -3.68
CA THR A 66 -0.51 -14.77 -4.54
C THR A 66 0.50 -13.95 -3.74
N ARG A 67 1.43 -13.33 -4.47
CA ARG A 67 2.41 -12.45 -3.85
C ARG A 67 1.71 -11.35 -3.05
N GLU A 68 0.66 -10.77 -3.63
CA GLU A 68 -0.07 -9.68 -2.98
C GLU A 68 -0.73 -10.14 -1.68
N ALA A 69 -1.32 -11.32 -1.67
CA ALA A 69 -1.95 -11.84 -0.47
C ALA A 69 -0.93 -12.10 0.64
N ILE A 70 0.24 -12.60 0.26
CA ILE A 70 1.31 -12.85 1.22
C ILE A 70 1.83 -11.54 1.80
N LEU A 71 2.02 -10.54 0.95
CA LEU A 71 2.47 -9.22 1.39
C LEU A 71 1.46 -8.58 2.33
N TYR A 72 0.18 -8.72 2.02
CA TYR A 72 -0.89 -8.19 2.87
C TYR A 72 -0.79 -8.78 4.28
N GLY A 73 -0.61 -10.10 4.36
CA GLY A 73 -0.46 -10.78 5.65
C GLY A 73 0.76 -10.29 6.43
N HIS A 74 1.85 -10.04 5.73
CA HIS A 74 3.07 -9.51 6.35
C HIS A 74 2.83 -8.16 6.99
N ILE A 75 2.17 -7.27 6.25
CA ILE A 75 1.89 -5.93 6.76
C ILE A 75 0.92 -6.01 7.93
N GLN A 76 -0.06 -6.90 7.83
CA GLN A 76 -1.03 -7.08 8.90
C GLN A 76 -0.36 -7.49 10.20
N LYS A 77 0.61 -8.39 10.12
CA LYS A 77 1.36 -8.81 11.30
C LYS A 77 2.19 -7.66 11.86
N PHE A 78 2.77 -6.86 10.98
CA PHE A 78 3.53 -5.70 11.42
C PHE A 78 2.64 -4.74 12.22
N ILE A 79 1.43 -4.48 11.72
CA ILE A 79 0.51 -3.57 12.39
C ILE A 79 0.06 -4.13 13.72
N GLN A 80 -0.25 -5.41 13.78
CA GLN A 80 -0.80 -6.02 14.98
C GLN A 80 0.26 -6.26 16.06
N GLY A 81 1.41 -6.73 15.64
CA GLY A 81 2.39 -7.15 16.61
C GLY A 81 3.62 -6.31 16.67
N GLY A 82 3.74 -5.43 15.73
CA GLY A 82 4.99 -4.73 15.53
C GLY A 82 5.18 -3.53 16.37
N ILE A 83 4.34 -3.34 17.28
CA ILE A 83 4.52 -2.17 17.98
C ILE A 83 5.71 -1.99 18.71
#